data_a2e18006719fd0eba9f3f7c414c8a322
#
_entry.id   a2e18006719fd0eba9f3f7c414c8a322
#
_cell.length_a   1.000
_cell.length_b   1.000
_cell.length_c   1.000
_cell.angle_alpha   90.00
_cell.angle_beta   90.00
_cell.angle_gamma   90.00
#
_symmetry.space_group_name_H-M   'P 1'
#
loop_
_entity.id
_entity.type
_entity.pdbx_description
1 polymer ?
#
loop_
_entity_poly.entity_id
_entity_poly.type
_entity_poly.pdbx_seq_one_letter_code
_entity_poly.pdbx_strand_id
1 'polypeptide(L)'
;MSLTSFVYKTQDDEVFGGNAGGETPTERQTVEDGPAHADLRIKLKPKEALQVMIQMRAMLSAGVPLLAAMRSLIEHATTPESEKVLRKITTVVEGGHDLSYAFDCLPNCFEKYVVHLLAAGEQAGALEESLDRSIELLTNQIELGSKIKAALTYPGFLMFMTFTMTLGILYFLVPKFEGLMMKRPDELPWTTKLVLSASQLLHSAPELVFGGIITVIAAFLIALKSKKSRAVIFDAVSKMPVIGDLIFKAYLSRSVGTLALTLESGVPILTGLEHARQVSELPRLQAQWEKAAVTVRDGRPMHTVMCGKEMPPALTQMIVAGESSGSLDSSLRKAAEFLDAETKAALNTFTSLLGPATVVLAGAVVGFIVVSLMTPILTMAKYVG
;
A
#
# COMPACT_ATOMS: atom_id res chain seq x y z
N MET A 1 -0.27 -3.41 25.08
CA MET A 1 0.80 -2.50 25.50
C MET A 1 1.67 -2.26 24.28
N SER A 2 1.53 -1.10 23.67
CA SER A 2 2.09 -0.75 22.36
C SER A 2 3.45 -0.09 22.57
N LEU A 3 4.48 -0.55 21.85
CA LEU A 3 5.86 -0.05 21.86
C LEU A 3 6.02 1.40 21.35
N THR A 4 4.95 2.10 21.04
CA THR A 4 4.94 3.51 20.65
C THR A 4 5.00 4.48 21.82
N SER A 5 4.89 4.00 23.08
CA SER A 5 4.99 4.85 24.26
C SER A 5 6.40 4.93 24.86
N PHE A 6 7.40 4.23 24.28
CA PHE A 6 8.75 4.18 24.83
C PHE A 6 9.80 5.04 24.14
N VAL A 7 9.50 5.62 22.99
CA VAL A 7 10.46 6.44 22.21
C VAL A 7 10.35 7.95 22.48
N TYR A 8 9.31 8.40 23.20
CA TYR A 8 9.07 9.84 23.44
C TYR A 8 9.31 10.31 24.89
N LYS A 9 10.04 9.54 25.71
CA LYS A 9 10.23 9.88 27.13
C LYS A 9 11.69 10.05 27.57
N THR A 10 12.57 10.49 26.70
CA THR A 10 13.95 10.85 27.08
C THR A 10 14.45 12.00 26.25
N GLN A 11 13.97 13.22 26.50
CA GLN A 11 14.71 14.45 26.21
C GLN A 11 13.88 15.70 26.52
N ASP A 12 13.47 15.91 27.75
CA ASP A 12 13.12 17.23 28.27
C ASP A 12 13.05 17.16 29.81
N ASP A 13 14.21 17.12 30.44
CA ASP A 13 14.42 17.56 31.81
C ASP A 13 15.87 18.04 31.91
N GLU A 14 16.06 19.34 31.69
CA GLU A 14 16.96 20.20 32.48
C GLU A 14 16.99 21.64 31.93
N VAL A 15 16.81 22.56 32.88
CA VAL A 15 17.27 23.96 32.91
C VAL A 15 16.37 25.03 32.25
N PHE A 16 15.57 25.74 32.99
CA PHE A 16 15.78 27.09 33.44
C PHE A 16 14.58 27.64 34.23
N GLY A 17 14.76 27.90 35.51
CA GLY A 17 13.86 28.72 36.29
C GLY A 17 14.05 30.21 35.99
N GLY A 18 12.94 30.95 35.88
CA GLY A 18 12.91 32.38 35.68
C GLY A 18 11.49 32.92 35.68
N ASN A 19 11.06 33.41 36.83
CA ASN A 19 9.78 34.03 37.13
C ASN A 19 9.68 35.44 36.53
N ALA A 20 8.64 35.75 35.73
CA ALA A 20 8.08 37.10 35.58
C ALA A 20 6.70 37.03 34.92
N GLY A 21 5.70 37.61 35.59
CA GLY A 21 4.29 37.60 35.19
C GLY A 21 4.00 38.51 33.99
N GLY A 22 2.83 38.24 33.36
CA GLY A 22 2.22 39.17 32.42
C GLY A 22 1.49 38.46 31.28
N GLU A 23 0.14 38.52 31.32
CA GLU A 23 -0.79 38.49 30.22
C GLU A 23 -0.87 37.20 29.37
N THR A 24 -1.99 36.52 29.47
CA THR A 24 -2.45 35.37 28.67
C THR A 24 -2.61 35.75 27.20
N PRO A 25 -1.80 35.17 26.28
CA PRO A 25 -2.20 35.04 24.90
C PRO A 25 -3.03 33.76 24.76
N THR A 26 -4.16 33.87 24.10
CA THR A 26 -5.05 32.82 23.63
C THR A 26 -4.23 31.60 23.19
N GLU A 27 -4.41 30.48 23.86
CA GLU A 27 -3.81 29.19 23.53
C GLU A 27 -4.15 28.83 22.09
N ARG A 28 -3.18 28.97 21.21
CA ARG A 28 -3.17 28.20 19.96
C ARG A 28 -2.97 26.74 20.34
N GLN A 29 -4.03 25.98 20.33
CA GLN A 29 -3.96 24.52 20.44
C GLN A 29 -3.10 24.01 19.27
N THR A 30 -1.90 23.60 19.57
CA THR A 30 -1.03 22.84 18.67
C THR A 30 -1.66 21.47 18.45
N VAL A 31 -1.93 21.14 17.18
CA VAL A 31 -2.48 19.85 16.71
C VAL A 31 -1.38 18.77 16.83
N GLU A 32 -0.98 18.40 18.04
CA GLU A 32 0.00 17.31 18.25
C GLU A 32 -0.51 16.13 19.08
N ASP A 33 -1.66 16.25 19.73
CA ASP A 33 -2.28 15.10 20.40
C ASP A 33 -3.52 14.68 19.63
N GLY A 34 -3.50 13.44 19.09
CA GLY A 34 -4.67 12.84 18.48
C GLY A 34 -5.84 12.84 19.47
N PRO A 35 -7.10 12.91 19.00
CA PRO A 35 -8.25 13.15 19.86
C PRO A 35 -8.32 12.12 20.99
N ALA A 36 -8.51 12.59 22.21
CA ALA A 36 -8.58 11.78 23.43
C ALA A 36 -9.64 10.67 23.40
N HIS A 37 -10.45 10.58 22.36
CA HIS A 37 -11.55 9.65 22.14
C HIS A 37 -11.51 8.93 20.78
N ALA A 38 -10.30 8.65 20.23
CA ALA A 38 -10.17 7.87 18.99
C ALA A 38 -10.77 6.46 19.16
N ASP A 39 -11.77 6.12 18.35
CA ASP A 39 -12.39 4.79 18.38
C ASP A 39 -11.65 3.85 17.41
N LEU A 40 -10.69 3.09 17.94
CA LEU A 40 -9.89 2.11 17.19
C LEU A 40 -10.66 0.83 16.83
N ARG A 41 -11.90 0.66 17.32
CA ARG A 41 -12.70 -0.55 17.09
C ARG A 41 -13.46 -0.49 15.78
N ILE A 42 -13.82 0.71 15.33
CA ILE A 42 -14.56 0.92 14.08
C ILE A 42 -13.56 0.87 12.92
N LYS A 43 -13.88 0.06 11.90
CA LYS A 43 -13.10 -0.06 10.67
C LYS A 43 -14.03 0.03 9.49
N LEU A 44 -13.64 0.80 8.49
CA LEU A 44 -14.38 0.93 7.23
C LEU A 44 -13.46 0.54 6.06
N LYS A 45 -14.01 -0.16 5.08
CA LYS A 45 -13.25 -0.47 3.87
C LYS A 45 -13.06 0.80 3.04
N PRO A 46 -11.90 0.98 2.35
CA PRO A 46 -11.65 2.20 1.56
C PRO A 46 -12.75 2.53 0.55
N LYS A 47 -13.37 1.50 -0.07
CA LYS A 47 -14.49 1.71 -1.01
C LYS A 47 -15.76 2.25 -0.32
N GLU A 48 -16.02 1.80 0.89
CA GLU A 48 -17.17 2.26 1.69
C GLU A 48 -16.92 3.70 2.19
N ALA A 49 -15.68 4.00 2.62
CA ALA A 49 -15.26 5.36 2.99
C ALA A 49 -15.43 6.33 1.80
N LEU A 50 -14.96 5.92 0.62
CA LEU A 50 -15.12 6.67 -0.62
C LEU A 50 -16.60 6.93 -0.93
N GLN A 51 -17.47 5.92 -0.81
CA GLN A 51 -18.90 6.06 -1.08
C GLN A 51 -19.57 7.04 -0.11
N VAL A 52 -19.24 6.98 1.18
CA VAL A 52 -19.73 7.94 2.17
C VAL A 52 -19.31 9.36 1.82
N MET A 53 -18.06 9.58 1.43
CA MET A 53 -17.55 10.90 1.04
C MET A 53 -18.23 11.42 -0.23
N ILE A 54 -18.41 10.58 -1.27
CA ILE A 54 -19.10 10.95 -2.51
C ILE A 54 -20.56 11.37 -2.23
N GLN A 55 -21.27 10.59 -1.41
CA GLN A 55 -22.66 10.89 -1.07
C GLN A 55 -22.78 12.18 -0.25
N MET A 56 -21.87 12.36 0.72
CA MET A 56 -21.79 13.59 1.53
C MET A 56 -21.56 14.81 0.63
N ARG A 57 -20.57 14.73 -0.25
CA ARG A 57 -20.25 15.79 -1.19
C ARG A 57 -21.45 16.13 -2.11
N ALA A 58 -22.14 15.11 -2.64
CA ALA A 58 -23.30 15.32 -3.50
C ALA A 58 -24.44 16.05 -2.78
N MET A 59 -24.66 15.76 -1.49
CA MET A 59 -25.68 16.46 -0.70
C MET A 59 -25.28 17.90 -0.39
N LEU A 60 -24.02 18.14 -0.03
CA LEU A 60 -23.51 19.48 0.26
C LEU A 60 -23.59 20.37 -1.00
N SER A 61 -23.21 19.86 -2.18
CA SER A 61 -23.31 20.59 -3.45
C SER A 61 -24.75 20.86 -3.88
N ALA A 62 -25.72 20.11 -3.38
CA ALA A 62 -27.15 20.40 -3.55
C ALA A 62 -27.69 21.41 -2.51
N GLY A 63 -26.79 21.99 -1.68
CA GLY A 63 -27.16 22.97 -0.64
C GLY A 63 -27.78 22.35 0.63
N VAL A 64 -27.70 21.03 0.80
CA VAL A 64 -28.19 20.37 2.02
C VAL A 64 -27.24 20.67 3.17
N PRO A 65 -27.72 21.16 4.33
CA PRO A 65 -26.87 21.39 5.50
C PRO A 65 -26.18 20.11 5.95
N LEU A 66 -24.92 20.22 6.41
CA LEU A 66 -24.06 19.07 6.76
C LEU A 66 -24.73 18.05 7.69
N LEU A 67 -25.35 18.49 8.79
CA LEU A 67 -26.04 17.60 9.73
C LEU A 67 -27.26 16.90 9.10
N ALA A 68 -28.00 17.60 8.23
CA ALA A 68 -29.13 16.99 7.52
C ALA A 68 -28.64 15.94 6.52
N ALA A 69 -27.56 16.22 5.78
CA ALA A 69 -26.90 15.27 4.88
C ALA A 69 -26.45 14.02 5.66
N MET A 70 -25.80 14.18 6.79
CA MET A 70 -25.34 13.04 7.61
C MET A 70 -26.48 12.17 8.12
N ARG A 71 -27.56 12.77 8.62
CA ARG A 71 -28.75 12.03 9.07
C ARG A 71 -29.38 11.23 7.95
N SER A 72 -29.52 11.82 6.77
CA SER A 72 -30.01 11.12 5.58
C SER A 72 -29.08 9.95 5.17
N LEU A 73 -27.75 10.13 5.24
CA LEU A 73 -26.78 9.07 4.95
C LEU A 73 -26.87 7.90 5.97
N ILE A 74 -27.20 8.17 7.24
CA ILE A 74 -27.42 7.13 8.25
C ILE A 74 -28.63 6.27 7.89
N GLU A 75 -29.75 6.90 7.47
CA GLU A 75 -30.97 6.19 7.08
C GLU A 75 -30.77 5.29 5.86
N HIS A 76 -29.86 5.65 4.96
CA HIS A 76 -29.57 4.94 3.72
C HIS A 76 -28.21 4.22 3.74
N ALA A 77 -27.65 3.96 4.92
CA ALA A 77 -26.36 3.29 5.05
C ALA A 77 -26.40 1.87 4.48
N THR A 78 -25.45 1.56 3.60
CA THR A 78 -25.41 0.29 2.85
C THR A 78 -24.90 -0.87 3.71
N THR A 79 -24.07 -0.58 4.74
CA THR A 79 -23.47 -1.57 5.63
C THR A 79 -23.59 -1.14 7.08
N PRO A 80 -23.68 -2.11 8.03
CA PRO A 80 -23.71 -1.77 9.46
C PRO A 80 -22.46 -1.01 9.93
N GLU A 81 -21.33 -1.23 9.26
CA GLU A 81 -20.07 -0.53 9.54
C GLU A 81 -20.16 0.94 9.12
N SER A 82 -20.69 1.23 7.92
CA SER A 82 -20.88 2.61 7.44
C SER A 82 -21.89 3.36 8.31
N GLU A 83 -22.96 2.70 8.78
CA GLU A 83 -23.92 3.28 9.71
C GLU A 83 -23.26 3.70 11.02
N LYS A 84 -22.44 2.82 11.62
CA LYS A 84 -21.71 3.13 12.88
C LYS A 84 -20.76 4.31 12.71
N VAL A 85 -20.03 4.36 11.58
CA VAL A 85 -19.13 5.47 11.25
C VAL A 85 -19.90 6.76 11.14
N LEU A 86 -20.98 6.79 10.35
CA LEU A 86 -21.82 7.98 10.16
C LEU A 86 -22.45 8.45 11.46
N ARG A 87 -22.99 7.55 12.29
CA ARG A 87 -23.52 7.90 13.61
C ARG A 87 -22.46 8.54 14.50
N LYS A 88 -21.23 7.98 14.52
CA LYS A 88 -20.14 8.55 15.33
C LYS A 88 -19.76 9.95 14.84
N ILE A 89 -19.60 10.14 13.51
CA ILE A 89 -19.29 11.44 12.92
C ILE A 89 -20.41 12.44 13.27
N THR A 90 -21.67 12.06 13.08
CA THR A 90 -22.82 12.92 13.36
C THR A 90 -22.85 13.35 14.82
N THR A 91 -22.62 12.43 15.76
CA THR A 91 -22.59 12.75 17.21
C THR A 91 -21.49 13.77 17.54
N VAL A 92 -20.31 13.64 16.93
CA VAL A 92 -19.20 14.57 17.17
C VAL A 92 -19.50 15.95 16.58
N VAL A 93 -20.05 16.02 15.37
CA VAL A 93 -20.44 17.29 14.71
C VAL A 93 -21.63 17.95 15.41
N GLU A 94 -22.62 17.19 15.90
CA GLU A 94 -23.71 17.71 16.75
C GLU A 94 -23.20 18.27 18.08
N GLY A 95 -22.07 17.77 18.57
CA GLY A 95 -21.37 18.32 19.74
C GLY A 95 -20.64 19.65 19.47
N GLY A 96 -20.71 20.17 18.24
CA GLY A 96 -20.11 21.45 17.86
C GLY A 96 -18.65 21.36 17.42
N HIS A 97 -18.15 20.15 17.18
CA HIS A 97 -16.79 19.95 16.64
C HIS A 97 -16.80 19.94 15.10
N ASP A 98 -15.66 20.27 14.51
CA ASP A 98 -15.46 20.25 13.08
C ASP A 98 -15.58 18.83 12.49
N LEU A 99 -15.91 18.73 11.20
CA LEU A 99 -15.98 17.47 10.48
C LEU A 99 -14.62 16.78 10.43
N SER A 100 -13.55 17.56 10.22
CA SER A 100 -12.16 17.07 10.23
C SER A 100 -11.82 16.40 11.57
N TYR A 101 -12.21 17.01 12.67
CA TYR A 101 -12.04 16.41 14.00
C TYR A 101 -12.83 15.11 14.15
N ALA A 102 -14.06 15.06 13.64
CA ALA A 102 -14.88 13.85 13.67
C ALA A 102 -14.23 12.69 12.85
N PHE A 103 -13.58 13.00 11.74
CA PHE A 103 -12.83 12.03 10.93
C PHE A 103 -11.55 11.57 11.64
N ASP A 104 -10.85 12.47 12.34
CA ASP A 104 -9.65 12.12 13.12
C ASP A 104 -9.97 11.19 14.30
N CYS A 105 -11.19 11.27 14.86
CA CYS A 105 -11.69 10.30 15.83
C CYS A 105 -11.80 8.85 15.29
N LEU A 106 -11.67 8.64 13.98
CA LEU A 106 -11.84 7.36 13.28
C LEU A 106 -10.61 6.97 12.45
N PRO A 107 -9.43 6.79 13.06
CA PRO A 107 -8.15 6.64 12.35
C PRO A 107 -8.03 5.33 11.54
N ASN A 108 -8.93 4.34 11.77
CA ASN A 108 -8.99 3.11 10.99
C ASN A 108 -10.00 3.17 9.83
N CYS A 109 -10.69 4.31 9.67
CA CYS A 109 -11.67 4.53 8.60
C CYS A 109 -11.16 5.54 7.58
N PHE A 110 -10.45 6.58 8.02
CA PHE A 110 -9.96 7.66 7.17
C PHE A 110 -8.46 7.84 7.38
N GLU A 111 -7.75 8.11 6.29
CA GLU A 111 -6.32 8.39 6.35
C GLU A 111 -6.07 9.83 6.79
N LYS A 112 -4.95 10.07 7.47
CA LYS A 112 -4.61 11.40 8.03
C LYS A 112 -4.64 12.52 7.00
N TYR A 113 -4.25 12.26 5.75
CA TYR A 113 -4.31 13.29 4.71
C TYR A 113 -5.75 13.77 4.42
N VAL A 114 -6.75 12.89 4.50
CA VAL A 114 -8.17 13.27 4.37
C VAL A 114 -8.57 14.23 5.48
N VAL A 115 -8.19 13.90 6.72
CA VAL A 115 -8.44 14.75 7.90
C VAL A 115 -7.84 16.14 7.71
N HIS A 116 -6.58 16.22 7.27
CA HIS A 116 -5.89 17.49 7.07
C HIS A 116 -6.49 18.32 5.92
N LEU A 117 -6.89 17.67 4.82
CA LEU A 117 -7.56 18.36 3.72
C LEU A 117 -8.91 18.92 4.15
N LEU A 118 -9.70 18.13 4.90
CA LEU A 118 -10.96 18.60 5.44
C LEU A 118 -10.77 19.76 6.42
N ALA A 119 -9.78 19.69 7.31
CA ALA A 119 -9.47 20.77 8.25
C ALA A 119 -9.11 22.07 7.51
N ALA A 120 -8.29 21.99 6.47
CA ALA A 120 -7.96 23.14 5.64
C ALA A 120 -9.20 23.72 4.93
N GLY A 121 -10.06 22.84 4.36
CA GLY A 121 -11.29 23.23 3.69
C GLY A 121 -12.31 23.86 4.65
N GLU A 122 -12.45 23.35 5.87
CA GLU A 122 -13.33 23.94 6.88
C GLU A 122 -12.86 25.34 7.29
N GLN A 123 -11.58 25.53 7.53
CA GLN A 123 -11.01 26.82 7.88
C GLN A 123 -11.14 27.86 6.75
N ALA A 124 -11.05 27.41 5.51
CA ALA A 124 -11.21 28.25 4.31
C ALA A 124 -12.69 28.46 3.90
N GLY A 125 -13.66 27.75 4.51
CA GLY A 125 -15.05 27.74 4.07
C GLY A 125 -15.26 27.01 2.73
N ALA A 126 -14.31 26.16 2.31
CA ALA A 126 -14.27 25.44 1.04
C ALA A 126 -14.38 23.91 1.25
N LEU A 127 -15.30 23.48 2.12
CA LEU A 127 -15.47 22.06 2.50
C LEU A 127 -15.78 21.17 1.29
N GLU A 128 -16.59 21.65 0.34
CA GLU A 128 -16.93 20.89 -0.87
C GLU A 128 -15.69 20.60 -1.72
N GLU A 129 -14.83 21.59 -1.90
CA GLU A 129 -13.60 21.45 -2.68
C GLU A 129 -12.63 20.47 -1.99
N SER A 130 -12.50 20.55 -0.66
CA SER A 130 -11.65 19.64 0.11
C SER A 130 -12.17 18.19 0.08
N LEU A 131 -13.48 17.98 0.06
CA LEU A 131 -14.09 16.68 -0.18
C LEU A 131 -13.81 16.16 -1.59
N ASP A 132 -13.95 16.98 -2.62
CA ASP A 132 -13.63 16.62 -4.00
C ASP A 132 -12.17 16.15 -4.13
N ARG A 133 -11.23 16.88 -3.53
CA ARG A 133 -9.82 16.52 -3.51
C ARG A 133 -9.56 15.21 -2.77
N SER A 134 -10.20 15.03 -1.62
CA SER A 134 -10.08 13.81 -0.84
C SER A 134 -10.66 12.58 -1.58
N ILE A 135 -11.78 12.76 -2.29
CA ILE A 135 -12.41 11.73 -3.13
C ILE A 135 -11.49 11.35 -4.30
N GLU A 136 -10.88 12.33 -4.96
CA GLU A 136 -9.94 12.10 -6.07
C GLU A 136 -8.75 11.24 -5.62
N LEU A 137 -8.10 11.61 -4.52
CA LEU A 137 -6.96 10.85 -3.98
C LEU A 137 -7.34 9.43 -3.59
N LEU A 138 -8.46 9.27 -2.88
CA LEU A 138 -8.91 7.95 -2.44
C LEU A 138 -9.33 7.08 -3.63
N THR A 139 -9.95 7.67 -4.65
CA THR A 139 -10.32 6.98 -5.90
C THR A 139 -9.07 6.46 -6.62
N ASN A 140 -8.07 7.31 -6.84
CA ASN A 140 -6.82 6.92 -7.48
C ASN A 140 -6.11 5.78 -6.72
N GLN A 141 -6.11 5.83 -5.39
CA GLN A 141 -5.55 4.78 -4.55
C GLN A 141 -6.29 3.45 -4.70
N ILE A 142 -7.62 3.47 -4.68
CA ILE A 142 -8.46 2.28 -4.83
C ILE A 142 -8.32 1.69 -6.25
N GLU A 143 -8.30 2.54 -7.28
CA GLU A 143 -8.12 2.10 -8.66
C GLU A 143 -6.77 1.40 -8.87
N LEU A 144 -5.68 1.99 -8.36
CA LEU A 144 -4.35 1.38 -8.43
C LEU A 144 -4.34 0.00 -7.78
N GLY A 145 -4.88 -0.11 -6.56
CA GLY A 145 -4.99 -1.38 -5.85
C GLY A 145 -5.85 -2.42 -6.60
N SER A 146 -6.95 -1.98 -7.21
CA SER A 146 -7.83 -2.82 -8.01
C SER A 146 -7.15 -3.33 -9.29
N LYS A 147 -6.40 -2.47 -9.99
CA LYS A 147 -5.63 -2.83 -11.18
C LYS A 147 -4.54 -3.85 -10.87
N ILE A 148 -3.81 -3.68 -9.76
CA ILE A 148 -2.80 -4.65 -9.30
C ILE A 148 -3.46 -6.00 -9.01
N LYS A 149 -4.58 -6.01 -8.29
CA LYS A 149 -5.31 -7.24 -7.97
C LYS A 149 -5.81 -7.95 -9.23
N ALA A 150 -6.41 -7.22 -10.16
CA ALA A 150 -6.89 -7.77 -11.44
C ALA A 150 -5.73 -8.37 -12.25
N ALA A 151 -4.60 -7.68 -12.30
CA ALA A 151 -3.42 -8.13 -13.03
C ALA A 151 -2.81 -9.42 -12.46
N LEU A 152 -2.90 -9.64 -11.14
CA LEU A 152 -2.38 -10.84 -10.48
C LEU A 152 -3.37 -12.03 -10.52
N THR A 153 -4.63 -11.81 -10.90
CA THR A 153 -5.65 -12.87 -10.90
C THR A 153 -5.32 -13.97 -11.92
N TYR A 154 -4.99 -13.60 -13.16
CA TYR A 154 -4.67 -14.59 -14.21
C TYR A 154 -3.38 -15.37 -13.91
N PRO A 155 -2.23 -14.73 -13.59
CA PRO A 155 -1.03 -15.43 -13.16
C PRO A 155 -1.26 -16.36 -11.97
N GLY A 156 -2.00 -15.87 -10.96
CA GLY A 156 -2.34 -16.69 -9.79
C GLY A 156 -3.14 -17.92 -10.12
N PHE A 157 -4.14 -17.79 -11.00
CA PHE A 157 -4.94 -18.94 -11.47
C PHE A 157 -4.09 -19.95 -12.25
N LEU A 158 -3.24 -19.46 -13.17
CA LEU A 158 -2.36 -20.35 -13.95
C LEU A 158 -1.37 -21.10 -13.07
N MET A 159 -0.76 -20.43 -12.11
CA MET A 159 0.15 -21.06 -11.13
C MET A 159 -0.57 -22.08 -10.26
N PHE A 160 -1.80 -21.78 -9.81
CA PHE A 160 -2.63 -22.73 -9.07
C PHE A 160 -2.94 -23.99 -9.89
N MET A 161 -3.32 -23.84 -11.18
CA MET A 161 -3.57 -24.96 -12.09
C MET A 161 -2.30 -25.80 -12.33
N THR A 162 -1.16 -25.14 -12.58
CA THR A 162 0.13 -25.81 -12.76
C THR A 162 0.51 -26.61 -11.51
N PHE A 163 0.34 -26.02 -10.33
CA PHE A 163 0.63 -26.66 -9.06
C PHE A 163 -0.27 -27.88 -8.83
N THR A 164 -1.58 -27.75 -9.08
CA THR A 164 -2.55 -28.85 -8.96
C THR A 164 -2.21 -29.98 -9.94
N MET A 165 -1.88 -29.64 -11.19
CA MET A 165 -1.47 -30.62 -12.19
C MET A 165 -0.17 -31.33 -11.79
N THR A 166 0.81 -30.60 -11.29
CA THR A 166 2.07 -31.17 -10.78
C THR A 166 1.83 -32.15 -9.65
N LEU A 167 0.99 -31.79 -8.67
CA LEU A 167 0.61 -32.71 -7.59
C LEU A 167 -0.11 -33.94 -8.12
N GLY A 168 -1.00 -33.79 -9.11
CA GLY A 168 -1.68 -34.89 -9.76
C GLY A 168 -0.71 -35.85 -10.47
N ILE A 169 0.29 -35.33 -11.19
CA ILE A 169 1.33 -36.14 -11.83
C ILE A 169 2.16 -36.90 -10.78
N LEU A 170 2.62 -36.19 -9.73
CA LEU A 170 3.40 -36.79 -8.66
C LEU A 170 2.62 -37.87 -7.88
N TYR A 171 1.32 -37.69 -7.71
CA TYR A 171 0.48 -38.61 -6.94
C TYR A 171 0.00 -39.80 -7.76
N PHE A 172 -0.44 -39.63 -9.03
CA PHE A 172 -1.05 -40.67 -9.81
C PHE A 172 -0.12 -41.28 -10.86
N LEU A 173 0.74 -40.47 -11.49
CA LEU A 173 1.53 -40.90 -12.64
C LEU A 173 2.88 -41.46 -12.22
N VAL A 174 3.62 -40.75 -11.37
CA VAL A 174 4.99 -41.11 -10.96
C VAL A 174 5.05 -42.50 -10.31
N PRO A 175 4.12 -42.90 -9.39
CA PRO A 175 4.15 -44.25 -8.78
C PRO A 175 4.03 -45.39 -9.75
N LYS A 176 3.31 -45.20 -10.88
CA LYS A 176 3.17 -46.22 -11.91
C LYS A 176 4.50 -46.56 -12.60
N PHE A 177 5.42 -45.58 -12.63
CA PHE A 177 6.73 -45.78 -13.23
C PHE A 177 7.81 -46.12 -12.19
N GLU A 178 7.54 -45.96 -10.90
CA GLU A 178 8.48 -46.22 -9.82
C GLU A 178 8.97 -47.68 -9.82
N GLY A 179 8.07 -48.63 -10.01
CA GLY A 179 8.41 -50.06 -10.06
C GLY A 179 9.34 -50.43 -11.23
N LEU A 180 9.30 -49.69 -12.32
CA LEU A 180 10.21 -49.88 -13.45
C LEU A 180 11.59 -49.21 -13.15
N MET A 181 11.60 -48.08 -12.53
CA MET A 181 12.79 -47.29 -12.27
C MET A 181 13.63 -47.80 -11.08
N MET A 182 13.00 -48.39 -10.07
CA MET A 182 13.66 -49.00 -8.91
C MET A 182 14.47 -50.26 -9.19
N LYS A 183 14.36 -50.84 -10.39
CA LYS A 183 15.18 -52.01 -10.78
C LYS A 183 16.68 -51.66 -10.89
N ARG A 184 17.04 -50.41 -11.13
CA ARG A 184 18.45 -49.93 -11.20
C ARG A 184 18.56 -48.51 -10.63
N PRO A 185 18.55 -48.33 -9.30
CA PRO A 185 18.51 -47.03 -8.66
C PRO A 185 19.79 -46.20 -8.87
N ASP A 186 20.92 -46.86 -9.11
CA ASP A 186 22.23 -46.19 -9.28
C ASP A 186 22.38 -45.49 -10.61
N GLU A 187 21.67 -45.93 -11.66
CA GLU A 187 21.72 -45.37 -13.01
C GLU A 187 20.74 -44.21 -13.22
N LEU A 188 19.93 -43.85 -12.19
CA LEU A 188 18.92 -42.81 -12.32
C LEU A 188 19.53 -41.39 -12.29
N PRO A 189 19.21 -40.53 -13.25
CA PRO A 189 19.58 -39.12 -13.22
C PRO A 189 19.10 -38.42 -11.93
N TRP A 190 19.82 -37.40 -11.50
CA TRP A 190 19.48 -36.63 -10.30
C TRP A 190 18.07 -35.99 -10.35
N THR A 191 17.65 -35.57 -11.57
CA THR A 191 16.30 -35.01 -11.83
C THR A 191 15.20 -36.02 -11.53
N THR A 192 15.38 -37.29 -11.96
CA THR A 192 14.45 -38.37 -11.70
C THR A 192 14.42 -38.73 -10.21
N LYS A 193 15.59 -38.78 -9.54
CA LYS A 193 15.67 -39.02 -8.08
C LYS A 193 14.89 -37.95 -7.32
N LEU A 194 14.97 -36.69 -7.73
CA LEU A 194 14.23 -35.59 -7.11
C LEU A 194 12.72 -35.72 -7.28
N VAL A 195 12.26 -36.09 -8.47
CA VAL A 195 10.81 -36.30 -8.74
C VAL A 195 10.27 -37.52 -7.98
N LEU A 196 11.03 -38.62 -7.93
CA LEU A 196 10.69 -39.81 -7.16
C LEU A 196 10.63 -39.54 -5.65
N SER A 197 11.63 -38.84 -5.10
CA SER A 197 11.63 -38.50 -3.66
C SER A 197 10.46 -37.58 -3.30
N ALA A 198 10.11 -36.62 -4.17
CA ALA A 198 8.93 -35.79 -3.99
C ALA A 198 7.62 -36.60 -4.02
N SER A 199 7.51 -37.59 -4.94
CA SER A 199 6.36 -38.48 -5.02
C SER A 199 6.27 -39.40 -3.79
N GLN A 200 7.38 -40.00 -3.38
CA GLN A 200 7.43 -40.85 -2.19
C GLN A 200 7.05 -40.10 -0.92
N LEU A 201 7.54 -38.85 -0.76
CA LEU A 201 7.16 -37.99 0.36
C LEU A 201 5.65 -37.70 0.37
N LEU A 202 5.07 -37.48 -0.80
CA LEU A 202 3.62 -37.22 -0.95
C LEU A 202 2.78 -38.45 -0.58
N HIS A 203 3.29 -39.69 -0.79
CA HIS A 203 2.60 -40.94 -0.46
C HIS A 203 2.85 -41.40 0.96
N SER A 204 4.10 -41.29 1.44
CA SER A 204 4.48 -41.78 2.78
C SER A 204 3.98 -40.88 3.91
N ALA A 205 3.89 -39.58 3.66
CA ALA A 205 3.50 -38.61 4.68
C ALA A 205 2.67 -37.45 4.07
N PRO A 206 1.47 -37.73 3.52
CA PRO A 206 0.64 -36.70 2.92
C PRO A 206 0.31 -35.57 3.91
N GLU A 207 0.12 -35.93 5.19
CA GLU A 207 -0.16 -34.98 6.25
C GLU A 207 0.97 -33.95 6.43
N LEU A 208 2.25 -34.38 6.29
CA LEU A 208 3.39 -33.47 6.38
C LEU A 208 3.48 -32.53 5.18
N VAL A 209 3.16 -33.01 3.98
CA VAL A 209 3.18 -32.20 2.75
C VAL A 209 2.06 -31.15 2.79
N PHE A 210 0.82 -31.58 3.00
CA PHE A 210 -0.32 -30.67 3.07
C PHE A 210 -0.25 -29.77 4.31
N GLY A 211 0.15 -30.31 5.46
CA GLY A 211 0.41 -29.54 6.68
C GLY A 211 1.52 -28.50 6.50
N GLY A 212 2.60 -28.87 5.81
CA GLY A 212 3.69 -27.94 5.45
C GLY A 212 3.20 -26.82 4.54
N ILE A 213 2.44 -27.14 3.50
CA ILE A 213 1.86 -26.13 2.59
C ILE A 213 0.94 -25.18 3.37
N ILE A 214 0.04 -25.72 4.19
CA ILE A 214 -0.88 -24.92 5.01
C ILE A 214 -0.09 -24.06 5.99
N THR A 215 0.95 -24.59 6.62
CA THR A 215 1.80 -23.86 7.55
C THR A 215 2.55 -22.71 6.87
N VAL A 216 3.10 -22.94 5.68
CA VAL A 216 3.77 -21.89 4.87
C VAL A 216 2.78 -20.80 4.48
N ILE A 217 1.58 -21.17 4.01
CA ILE A 217 0.53 -20.21 3.67
C ILE A 217 0.09 -19.43 4.91
N ALA A 218 -0.15 -20.11 6.04
CA ALA A 218 -0.54 -19.48 7.29
C ALA A 218 0.56 -18.54 7.82
N ALA A 219 1.81 -18.97 7.80
CA ALA A 219 2.97 -18.15 8.19
C ALA A 219 3.10 -16.91 7.30
N PHE A 220 2.92 -17.06 6.00
CA PHE A 220 2.92 -15.94 5.05
C PHE A 220 1.78 -14.96 5.33
N LEU A 221 0.55 -15.44 5.56
CA LEU A 221 -0.61 -14.60 5.90
C LEU A 221 -0.43 -13.89 7.25
N ILE A 222 0.17 -14.56 8.24
CA ILE A 222 0.50 -13.96 9.55
C ILE A 222 1.60 -12.92 9.40
N ALA A 223 2.63 -13.21 8.58
CA ALA A 223 3.70 -12.26 8.27
C ALA A 223 3.17 -10.98 7.61
N LEU A 224 2.19 -11.11 6.70
CA LEU A 224 1.53 -9.95 6.08
C LEU A 224 0.69 -9.12 7.07
N LYS A 225 0.20 -9.72 8.17
CA LYS A 225 -0.54 -8.99 9.22
C LYS A 225 0.38 -8.28 10.23
N SER A 226 1.59 -8.75 10.42
CA SER A 226 2.56 -8.16 11.35
C SER A 226 3.22 -6.92 10.75
N LYS A 227 3.13 -5.77 11.41
CA LYS A 227 3.78 -4.52 10.96
C LYS A 227 5.29 -4.66 10.73
N LYS A 228 5.99 -5.42 11.59
CA LYS A 228 7.45 -5.66 11.45
C LYS A 228 7.78 -6.54 10.25
N SER A 229 7.09 -7.66 10.09
CA SER A 229 7.32 -8.59 8.97
C SER A 229 6.93 -7.95 7.62
N ARG A 230 5.84 -7.17 7.61
CA ARG A 230 5.41 -6.40 6.43
C ARG A 230 6.49 -5.41 5.98
N ALA A 231 7.14 -4.70 6.92
CA ALA A 231 8.23 -3.78 6.59
C ALA A 231 9.43 -4.51 5.98
N VAL A 232 9.81 -5.69 6.50
CA VAL A 232 10.92 -6.51 5.96
C VAL A 232 10.58 -7.06 4.57
N ILE A 233 9.38 -7.61 4.40
CA ILE A 233 8.91 -8.11 3.09
C ILE A 233 8.88 -6.96 2.08
N PHE A 234 8.35 -5.80 2.49
CA PHE A 234 8.26 -4.62 1.66
C PHE A 234 9.65 -4.10 1.25
N ASP A 235 10.61 -4.05 2.17
CA ASP A 235 12.00 -3.68 1.86
C ASP A 235 12.66 -4.68 0.91
N ALA A 236 12.44 -5.98 1.09
CA ALA A 236 12.95 -7.00 0.18
C ALA A 236 12.35 -6.88 -1.24
N VAL A 237 11.02 -6.69 -1.34
CA VAL A 237 10.31 -6.54 -2.61
C VAL A 237 10.68 -5.22 -3.29
N SER A 238 10.90 -4.14 -2.53
CA SER A 238 11.31 -2.83 -3.07
C SER A 238 12.73 -2.83 -3.66
N LYS A 239 13.54 -3.84 -3.35
CA LYS A 239 14.89 -4.04 -3.94
C LYS A 239 14.88 -4.89 -5.21
N MET A 240 13.74 -5.52 -5.54
CA MET A 240 13.63 -6.31 -6.77
C MET A 240 13.60 -5.39 -7.99
N PRO A 241 14.36 -5.71 -9.07
CA PRO A 241 14.27 -4.96 -10.31
C PRO A 241 12.82 -5.04 -10.84
N VAL A 242 12.31 -4.01 -11.47
CA VAL A 242 10.94 -3.84 -12.00
C VAL A 242 9.90 -3.58 -10.91
N ILE A 243 9.75 -4.45 -9.91
CA ILE A 243 8.75 -4.28 -8.83
C ILE A 243 9.14 -3.12 -7.92
N GLY A 244 10.43 -3.00 -7.59
CA GLY A 244 10.93 -1.92 -6.74
C GLY A 244 10.76 -0.54 -7.37
N ASP A 245 10.99 -0.42 -8.68
CA ASP A 245 10.76 0.83 -9.43
C ASP A 245 9.27 1.20 -9.47
N LEU A 246 8.40 0.22 -9.71
CA LEU A 246 6.94 0.42 -9.67
C LEU A 246 6.46 0.91 -8.30
N ILE A 247 6.91 0.25 -7.22
CA ILE A 247 6.56 0.63 -5.85
C ILE A 247 7.07 2.04 -5.55
N PHE A 248 8.32 2.35 -5.92
CA PHE A 248 8.89 3.66 -5.71
C PHE A 248 8.09 4.76 -6.44
N LYS A 249 7.78 4.56 -7.72
CA LYS A 249 6.98 5.50 -8.52
C LYS A 249 5.58 5.69 -7.94
N ALA A 250 4.94 4.62 -7.48
CA ALA A 250 3.62 4.69 -6.87
C ALA A 250 3.61 5.54 -5.57
N TYR A 251 4.59 5.33 -4.68
CA TYR A 251 4.69 6.14 -3.46
C TYR A 251 5.17 7.57 -3.72
N LEU A 252 6.03 7.78 -4.71
CA LEU A 252 6.46 9.11 -5.12
C LEU A 252 5.30 9.91 -5.71
N SER A 253 4.54 9.33 -6.65
CA SER A 253 3.33 9.94 -7.22
C SER A 253 2.33 10.34 -6.12
N ARG A 254 2.06 9.42 -5.19
CA ARG A 254 1.16 9.67 -4.06
C ARG A 254 1.68 10.79 -3.13
N SER A 255 2.98 10.79 -2.81
CA SER A 255 3.58 11.82 -1.95
C SER A 255 3.56 13.20 -2.59
N VAL A 256 3.92 13.28 -3.89
CA VAL A 256 3.88 14.55 -4.65
C VAL A 256 2.45 15.04 -4.81
N GLY A 257 1.50 14.14 -5.08
CA GLY A 257 0.07 14.48 -5.16
C GLY A 257 -0.47 15.01 -3.84
N THR A 258 -0.11 14.40 -2.71
CA THR A 258 -0.48 14.90 -1.38
C THR A 258 0.11 16.29 -1.12
N LEU A 259 1.41 16.51 -1.44
CA LEU A 259 2.04 17.82 -1.30
C LEU A 259 1.34 18.88 -2.16
N ALA A 260 1.10 18.57 -3.44
CA ALA A 260 0.42 19.48 -4.35
C ALA A 260 -0.95 19.92 -3.82
N LEU A 261 -1.79 18.95 -3.44
CA LEU A 261 -3.13 19.22 -2.91
C LEU A 261 -3.10 20.00 -1.58
N THR A 262 -2.13 19.70 -0.72
CA THR A 262 -1.95 20.43 0.56
C THR A 262 -1.60 21.88 0.30
N LEU A 263 -0.72 22.17 -0.66
CA LEU A 263 -0.35 23.55 -1.02
C LEU A 263 -1.50 24.28 -1.74
N GLU A 264 -2.21 23.64 -2.64
CA GLU A 264 -3.41 24.21 -3.30
C GLU A 264 -4.49 24.60 -2.28
N SER A 265 -4.59 23.86 -1.16
CA SER A 265 -5.49 24.18 -0.05
C SER A 265 -4.97 25.29 0.87
N GLY A 266 -3.84 25.95 0.54
CA GLY A 266 -3.27 27.07 1.31
C GLY A 266 -2.52 26.63 2.57
N VAL A 267 -2.27 25.35 2.77
CA VAL A 267 -1.51 24.85 3.93
C VAL A 267 -0.01 25.19 3.76
N PRO A 268 0.68 25.61 4.82
CA PRO A 268 2.11 25.92 4.75
C PRO A 268 2.95 24.76 4.21
N ILE A 269 3.97 25.05 3.39
CA ILE A 269 4.80 24.07 2.69
C ILE A 269 5.46 23.07 3.65
N LEU A 270 5.90 23.49 4.84
CA LEU A 270 6.54 22.60 5.83
C LEU A 270 5.55 21.52 6.32
N THR A 271 4.29 21.90 6.54
CA THR A 271 3.22 20.95 6.89
C THR A 271 2.92 20.01 5.70
N GLY A 272 2.86 20.54 4.47
CA GLY A 272 2.68 19.74 3.27
C GLY A 272 3.80 18.71 3.07
N LEU A 273 5.05 19.07 3.31
CA LEU A 273 6.20 18.16 3.25
C LEU A 273 6.13 17.05 4.31
N GLU A 274 5.65 17.37 5.52
CA GLU A 274 5.42 16.35 6.54
C GLU A 274 4.31 15.38 6.15
N HIS A 275 3.21 15.86 5.54
CA HIS A 275 2.17 14.99 5.01
C HIS A 275 2.68 14.09 3.88
N ALA A 276 3.49 14.63 2.95
CA ALA A 276 4.12 13.86 1.88
C ALA A 276 5.04 12.76 2.44
N ARG A 277 5.77 13.05 3.52
CA ARG A 277 6.60 12.09 4.25
C ARG A 277 5.76 10.97 4.87
N GLN A 278 4.67 11.30 5.55
CA GLN A 278 3.82 10.34 6.26
C GLN A 278 3.07 9.39 5.32
N VAL A 279 2.70 9.85 4.13
CA VAL A 279 2.02 9.06 3.10
C VAL A 279 2.94 7.99 2.49
N SER A 280 4.26 8.20 2.53
CA SER A 280 5.23 7.22 2.03
C SER A 280 5.56 6.16 3.08
N GLU A 281 5.39 4.88 2.74
CA GLU A 281 5.86 3.75 3.56
C GLU A 281 7.32 3.36 3.24
N LEU A 282 7.97 4.01 2.25
CA LEU A 282 9.35 3.74 1.85
C LEU A 282 10.34 4.58 2.68
N PRO A 283 11.20 3.94 3.51
CA PRO A 283 12.14 4.68 4.35
C PRO A 283 13.05 5.65 3.58
N ARG A 284 13.51 5.23 2.38
CA ARG A 284 14.34 6.07 1.51
C ARG A 284 13.61 7.32 1.03
N LEU A 285 12.32 7.21 0.72
CA LEU A 285 11.52 8.34 0.28
C LEU A 285 11.13 9.24 1.47
N GLN A 286 10.85 8.66 2.64
CA GLN A 286 10.64 9.43 3.88
C GLN A 286 11.87 10.28 4.22
N ALA A 287 13.07 9.69 4.15
CA ALA A 287 14.32 10.43 4.39
C ALA A 287 14.53 11.55 3.36
N GLN A 288 14.06 11.36 2.12
CA GLN A 288 14.14 12.39 1.09
C GLN A 288 13.21 13.57 1.37
N TRP A 289 11.97 13.31 1.78
CA TRP A 289 11.01 14.34 2.20
C TRP A 289 11.47 15.08 3.45
N GLU A 290 12.10 14.38 4.41
CA GLU A 290 12.67 14.99 5.58
C GLU A 290 13.82 15.96 5.24
N LYS A 291 14.72 15.56 4.34
CA LYS A 291 15.76 16.46 3.81
C LYS A 291 15.15 17.67 3.11
N ALA A 292 14.09 17.49 2.34
CA ALA A 292 13.38 18.59 1.70
C ALA A 292 12.79 19.57 2.75
N ALA A 293 12.17 19.04 3.80
CA ALA A 293 11.61 19.86 4.88
C ALA A 293 12.70 20.68 5.63
N VAL A 294 13.85 20.07 5.93
CA VAL A 294 14.99 20.77 6.53
C VAL A 294 15.51 21.86 5.60
N THR A 295 15.68 21.54 4.31
CA THR A 295 16.20 22.49 3.31
C THR A 295 15.30 23.71 3.16
N VAL A 296 13.97 23.49 3.07
CA VAL A 296 12.98 24.59 2.99
C VAL A 296 12.93 25.40 4.27
N ARG A 297 13.05 24.76 5.44
CA ARG A 297 13.12 25.46 6.74
C ARG A 297 14.34 26.38 6.83
N ASP A 298 15.46 25.99 6.22
CA ASP A 298 16.68 26.79 6.11
C ASP A 298 16.59 27.90 5.04
N GLY A 299 15.44 28.09 4.40
CA GLY A 299 15.23 29.05 3.32
C GLY A 299 15.91 28.71 1.99
N ARG A 300 16.33 27.45 1.83
CA ARG A 300 16.95 26.98 0.58
C ARG A 300 15.94 26.30 -0.33
N PRO A 301 16.12 26.37 -1.67
CA PRO A 301 15.18 25.76 -2.60
C PRO A 301 15.11 24.23 -2.44
N MET A 302 13.88 23.68 -2.49
CA MET A 302 13.60 22.25 -2.36
C MET A 302 14.22 21.41 -3.49
N HIS A 303 14.30 21.98 -4.72
CA HIS A 303 14.89 21.27 -5.86
C HIS A 303 16.32 20.82 -5.64
N THR A 304 17.09 21.51 -4.77
CA THR A 304 18.50 21.17 -4.49
C THR A 304 18.68 19.78 -3.88
N VAL A 305 17.66 19.31 -3.18
CA VAL A 305 17.65 17.98 -2.55
C VAL A 305 16.70 16.99 -3.25
N MET A 306 15.70 17.50 -4.00
CA MET A 306 14.79 16.68 -4.78
C MET A 306 15.37 16.38 -6.18
N CYS A 307 16.65 16.03 -6.23
CA CYS A 307 17.41 15.65 -7.42
C CYS A 307 18.22 14.40 -7.13
N GLY A 308 18.66 13.69 -8.19
CA GLY A 308 19.50 12.50 -8.06
C GLY A 308 19.02 11.35 -8.95
N LYS A 309 19.75 10.22 -8.91
CA LYS A 309 19.48 9.07 -9.76
C LYS A 309 18.12 8.40 -9.54
N GLU A 310 17.57 8.55 -8.35
CA GLU A 310 16.29 7.94 -7.98
C GLU A 310 15.09 8.85 -8.29
N MET A 311 15.29 10.17 -8.45
CA MET A 311 14.22 11.11 -8.75
C MET A 311 14.04 11.27 -10.26
N PRO A 312 12.80 11.18 -10.77
CA PRO A 312 12.52 11.46 -12.17
C PRO A 312 12.96 12.87 -12.55
N PRO A 313 13.75 13.06 -13.62
CA PRO A 313 14.22 14.38 -14.04
C PRO A 313 13.09 15.39 -14.26
N ALA A 314 11.94 14.91 -14.76
CA ALA A 314 10.75 15.73 -14.99
C ALA A 314 10.21 16.34 -13.67
N LEU A 315 10.18 15.56 -12.58
CA LEU A 315 9.78 16.06 -11.26
C LEU A 315 10.70 17.21 -10.82
N THR A 316 12.02 17.01 -10.88
CA THR A 316 13.00 18.03 -10.49
C THR A 316 12.82 19.31 -11.31
N GLN A 317 12.63 19.20 -12.64
CA GLN A 317 12.40 20.36 -13.51
C GLN A 317 11.12 21.09 -13.18
N MET A 318 10.04 20.39 -12.87
CA MET A 318 8.75 21.00 -12.49
C MET A 318 8.87 21.71 -11.13
N ILE A 319 9.63 21.16 -10.17
CA ILE A 319 9.92 21.83 -8.90
C ILE A 319 10.72 23.11 -9.14
N VAL A 320 11.78 23.07 -9.93
CA VAL A 320 12.58 24.26 -10.30
C VAL A 320 11.70 25.35 -10.92
N ALA A 321 10.86 24.97 -11.87
CA ALA A 321 9.96 25.90 -12.54
C ALA A 321 8.96 26.52 -11.55
N GLY A 322 8.37 25.71 -10.66
CA GLY A 322 7.41 26.16 -9.66
C GLY A 322 8.02 27.10 -8.61
N GLU A 323 9.23 26.79 -8.13
CA GLU A 323 9.97 27.64 -7.18
C GLU A 323 10.39 28.97 -7.82
N SER A 324 10.82 28.94 -9.10
CA SER A 324 11.25 30.14 -9.81
C SER A 324 10.10 31.07 -10.17
N SER A 325 8.91 30.53 -10.45
CA SER A 325 7.71 31.30 -10.83
C SER A 325 6.82 31.66 -9.64
N GLY A 326 7.10 31.13 -8.44
CA GLY A 326 6.24 31.29 -7.27
C GLY A 326 4.90 30.53 -7.37
N SER A 327 4.79 29.57 -8.29
CA SER A 327 3.59 28.75 -8.53
C SER A 327 3.90 27.25 -8.31
N LEU A 328 4.46 26.96 -7.13
CA LEU A 328 4.89 25.60 -6.77
C LEU A 328 3.71 24.63 -6.68
N ASP A 329 2.56 25.06 -6.21
CA ASP A 329 1.29 24.33 -6.13
C ASP A 329 0.88 23.73 -7.49
N SER A 330 0.71 24.59 -8.49
CA SER A 330 0.30 24.18 -9.85
C SER A 330 1.37 23.35 -10.56
N SER A 331 2.65 23.62 -10.30
CA SER A 331 3.76 22.84 -10.86
C SER A 331 3.85 21.45 -10.26
N LEU A 332 3.66 21.31 -8.94
CA LEU A 332 3.58 20.01 -8.27
C LEU A 332 2.34 19.21 -8.67
N ARG A 333 1.23 19.87 -8.93
CA ARG A 333 0.04 19.19 -9.47
C ARG A 333 0.33 18.54 -10.82
N LYS A 334 0.94 19.27 -11.75
CA LYS A 334 1.35 18.73 -13.04
C LYS A 334 2.36 17.60 -12.88
N ALA A 335 3.30 17.73 -11.91
CA ALA A 335 4.24 16.68 -11.58
C ALA A 335 3.52 15.41 -11.04
N ALA A 336 2.52 15.57 -10.19
CA ALA A 336 1.73 14.46 -9.69
C ALA A 336 0.96 13.74 -10.80
N GLU A 337 0.31 14.49 -11.71
CA GLU A 337 -0.38 13.93 -12.88
C GLU A 337 0.59 13.15 -13.80
N PHE A 338 1.77 13.70 -14.05
CA PHE A 338 2.82 13.03 -14.82
C PHE A 338 3.29 11.73 -14.15
N LEU A 339 3.59 11.78 -12.85
CA LEU A 339 4.02 10.61 -12.07
C LEU A 339 2.93 9.53 -11.97
N ASP A 340 1.67 9.92 -11.90
CA ASP A 340 0.54 8.99 -11.91
C ASP A 340 0.45 8.28 -13.27
N ALA A 341 0.60 9.02 -14.37
CA ALA A 341 0.65 8.45 -15.71
C ALA A 341 1.84 7.49 -15.89
N GLU A 342 3.04 7.85 -15.40
CA GLU A 342 4.22 6.97 -15.40
C GLU A 342 3.99 5.71 -14.55
N THR A 343 3.37 5.85 -13.39
CA THR A 343 3.04 4.72 -12.52
C THR A 343 2.06 3.76 -13.19
N LYS A 344 1.02 4.30 -13.84
CA LYS A 344 0.05 3.51 -14.62
C LYS A 344 0.72 2.80 -15.80
N ALA A 345 1.63 3.48 -16.51
CA ALA A 345 2.39 2.89 -17.62
C ALA A 345 3.32 1.76 -17.13
N ALA A 346 4.05 1.98 -16.05
CA ALA A 346 4.92 0.97 -15.44
C ALA A 346 4.12 -0.25 -14.97
N LEU A 347 2.95 -0.04 -14.37
CA LEU A 347 2.04 -1.12 -13.98
C LEU A 347 1.56 -1.93 -15.18
N ASN A 348 1.16 -1.27 -16.26
CA ASN A 348 0.72 -1.94 -17.48
C ASN A 348 1.86 -2.77 -18.10
N THR A 349 3.08 -2.24 -18.12
CA THR A 349 4.26 -2.98 -18.59
C THR A 349 4.53 -4.20 -17.71
N PHE A 350 4.52 -4.04 -16.40
CA PHE A 350 4.70 -5.14 -15.45
C PHE A 350 3.64 -6.23 -15.66
N THR A 351 2.38 -5.84 -15.77
CA THR A 351 1.27 -6.80 -15.95
C THR A 351 1.33 -7.53 -17.28
N SER A 352 1.75 -6.86 -18.35
CA SER A 352 1.91 -7.48 -19.67
C SER A 352 3.03 -8.52 -19.70
N LEU A 353 4.08 -8.36 -18.91
CA LEU A 353 5.19 -9.31 -18.78
C LEU A 353 4.85 -10.53 -17.92
N LEU A 354 3.93 -10.36 -16.95
CA LEU A 354 3.54 -11.47 -16.06
C LEU A 354 2.89 -12.64 -16.81
N GLY A 355 2.08 -12.37 -17.82
CA GLY A 355 1.43 -13.40 -18.62
C GLY A 355 2.44 -14.37 -19.27
N PRO A 356 3.32 -13.89 -20.17
CA PRO A 356 4.35 -14.73 -20.80
C PRO A 356 5.27 -15.41 -19.76
N ALA A 357 5.69 -14.69 -18.72
CA ALA A 357 6.56 -15.25 -17.69
C ALA A 357 5.92 -16.44 -16.95
N THR A 358 4.64 -16.36 -16.61
CA THR A 358 3.92 -17.46 -15.96
C THR A 358 3.73 -18.66 -16.88
N VAL A 359 3.49 -18.45 -18.18
CA VAL A 359 3.38 -19.56 -19.16
C VAL A 359 4.73 -20.27 -19.31
N VAL A 360 5.83 -19.53 -19.45
CA VAL A 360 7.18 -20.10 -19.51
C VAL A 360 7.51 -20.90 -18.24
N LEU A 361 7.21 -20.35 -17.08
CA LEU A 361 7.46 -21.01 -15.79
C LEU A 361 6.63 -22.30 -15.68
N ALA A 362 5.34 -22.26 -16.02
CA ALA A 362 4.46 -23.41 -16.01
C ALA A 362 4.95 -24.51 -16.98
N GLY A 363 5.35 -24.11 -18.21
CA GLY A 363 5.92 -25.02 -19.20
C GLY A 363 7.24 -25.62 -18.75
N ALA A 364 8.09 -24.86 -18.08
CA ALA A 364 9.36 -25.35 -17.53
C ALA A 364 9.14 -26.40 -16.42
N VAL A 365 8.18 -26.19 -15.52
CA VAL A 365 7.84 -27.15 -14.45
C VAL A 365 7.32 -28.46 -15.05
N VAL A 366 6.36 -28.38 -15.95
CA VAL A 366 5.78 -29.59 -16.60
C VAL A 366 6.82 -30.29 -17.47
N GLY A 367 7.59 -29.53 -18.25
CA GLY A 367 8.67 -30.06 -19.09
C GLY A 367 9.76 -30.75 -18.25
N PHE A 368 10.14 -30.16 -17.12
CA PHE A 368 11.10 -30.78 -16.20
C PHE A 368 10.61 -32.16 -15.70
N ILE A 369 9.35 -32.28 -15.31
CA ILE A 369 8.77 -33.53 -14.85
C ILE A 369 8.76 -34.56 -15.99
N VAL A 370 8.30 -34.17 -17.18
CA VAL A 370 8.23 -35.07 -18.34
C VAL A 370 9.62 -35.58 -18.72
N VAL A 371 10.62 -34.70 -18.84
CA VAL A 371 12.00 -35.09 -19.13
C VAL A 371 12.56 -36.01 -18.06
N SER A 372 12.30 -35.70 -16.77
CA SER A 372 12.75 -36.53 -15.64
C SER A 372 12.18 -37.95 -15.65
N LEU A 373 10.96 -38.14 -16.15
CA LEU A 373 10.33 -39.45 -16.30
C LEU A 373 10.76 -40.17 -17.59
N MET A 374 10.95 -39.45 -18.71
CA MET A 374 11.28 -40.05 -20.00
C MET A 374 12.74 -40.52 -20.09
N THR A 375 13.67 -39.82 -19.45
CA THR A 375 15.11 -40.14 -19.52
C THR A 375 15.41 -41.57 -19.06
N PRO A 376 14.95 -42.07 -17.89
CA PRO A 376 15.18 -43.47 -17.51
C PRO A 376 14.52 -44.46 -18.43
N ILE A 377 13.30 -44.18 -18.94
CA ILE A 377 12.60 -45.07 -19.85
C ILE A 377 13.39 -45.26 -21.14
N LEU A 378 13.90 -44.16 -21.71
CA LEU A 378 14.71 -44.21 -22.93
C LEU A 378 16.07 -44.90 -22.71
N THR A 379 16.69 -44.73 -21.57
CA THR A 379 17.93 -45.42 -21.24
C THR A 379 17.72 -46.91 -21.05
N MET A 380 16.63 -47.33 -20.42
CA MET A 380 16.28 -48.76 -20.29
C MET A 380 15.95 -49.40 -21.63
N ALA A 381 15.24 -48.72 -22.53
CA ALA A 381 14.94 -49.20 -23.87
C ALA A 381 16.19 -49.49 -24.72
N LYS A 382 17.28 -48.74 -24.49
CA LYS A 382 18.57 -48.90 -25.19
C LYS A 382 19.34 -50.16 -24.75
N TYR A 383 19.04 -50.73 -23.58
CA TYR A 383 19.69 -51.93 -23.04
C TYR A 383 18.86 -53.23 -23.27
N VAL A 384 17.67 -53.14 -23.81
CA VAL A 384 16.79 -54.26 -24.11
C VAL A 384 16.78 -54.62 -25.61
N GLY A 385 17.32 -53.75 -26.47
CA GLY A 385 17.56 -53.99 -27.89
C GLY A 385 19.06 -54.27 -28.14
#